data_ad0b840fae2de66eadcc237123abd1e0
#
_entry.id   ad0b840fae2de66eadcc237123abd1e0
#
_cell.length_a   1.000
_cell.length_b   1.000
_cell.length_c   1.000
_cell.angle_alpha   90.00
_cell.angle_beta   90.00
_cell.angle_gamma   90.00
#
_symmetry.space_group_name_H-M   'P 1'
#
loop_
_entity.id
_entity.type
_entity.pdbx_description
1 polymer ?
#
loop_
_entity_poly.entity_id
_entity_poly.type
_entity_poly.pdbx_seq_one_letter_code
_entity_poly.pdbx_strand_id
1 'polypeptide(L)'
;KGTDTGHIILDLTYGIYNYDGKVLMSNLRVEDEYTLTGYRITRGWSRMNYTYFAVKFSKPIKNYGCRNAEKPKYVGWWRKFKMEDNFPEMFGQKLTAFFDFDFTDNKPLEIKVALSPVDCSGALNNLETETAGRSFDEIKAGVQSKWEKELGGLKVDADDNRKRIFYTALYRTMINPS
;
A
#
# COMPACT_ATOMS: atom_id res chain seq x y z
N LYS A 1 -28.35 2.75 -6.10
CA LYS A 1 -28.10 3.65 -4.98
C LYS A 1 -26.87 3.11 -4.30
N GLY A 2 -25.77 3.88 -4.30
CA GLY A 2 -24.56 3.49 -3.57
C GLY A 2 -24.84 3.47 -2.07
N THR A 3 -24.18 2.59 -1.37
CA THR A 3 -24.15 2.63 0.10
C THR A 3 -23.31 3.84 0.50
N ASP A 4 -23.76 4.62 1.50
CA ASP A 4 -23.02 5.77 2.02
C ASP A 4 -21.73 5.39 2.76
N THR A 5 -21.41 4.10 2.79
CA THR A 5 -20.21 3.53 3.39
C THR A 5 -19.36 2.85 2.33
N GLY A 6 -18.09 3.21 2.24
CA GLY A 6 -17.11 2.55 1.40
C GLY A 6 -16.10 1.76 2.22
N HIS A 7 -15.57 0.69 1.62
CA HIS A 7 -14.66 -0.24 2.29
C HIS A 7 -13.32 -0.30 1.56
N ILE A 8 -12.23 -0.26 2.31
CA ILE A 8 -10.88 -0.53 1.83
C ILE A 8 -10.36 -1.79 2.49
N ILE A 9 -9.76 -2.67 1.70
CA ILE A 9 -9.09 -3.87 2.21
C ILE A 9 -7.59 -3.69 2.00
N LEU A 10 -6.83 -3.87 3.08
CA LEU A 10 -5.38 -3.95 3.06
C LEU A 10 -4.97 -5.42 3.28
N ASP A 11 -4.47 -6.05 2.23
CA ASP A 11 -4.00 -7.43 2.27
C ASP A 11 -2.47 -7.48 2.34
N LEU A 12 -1.93 -7.89 3.49
CA LEU A 12 -0.51 -8.07 3.70
C LEU A 12 -0.01 -9.47 3.33
N THR A 13 -0.89 -10.34 2.84
CA THR A 13 -0.54 -11.71 2.44
C THR A 13 -0.15 -11.80 0.97
N TYR A 14 -0.78 -10.99 0.13
CA TYR A 14 -0.64 -11.07 -1.31
C TYR A 14 0.69 -10.49 -1.82
N GLY A 15 1.22 -11.05 -2.88
CA GLY A 15 2.41 -10.54 -3.58
C GLY A 15 2.73 -11.37 -4.81
N ILE A 16 3.67 -10.91 -5.61
CA ILE A 16 4.17 -11.65 -6.77
C ILE A 16 4.75 -12.98 -6.29
N TYR A 17 4.39 -14.07 -6.97
CA TYR A 17 4.82 -15.44 -6.62
C TYR A 17 4.47 -15.80 -5.17
N ASN A 18 3.18 -15.82 -4.86
CA ASN A 18 2.71 -16.27 -3.56
C ASN A 18 2.94 -17.76 -3.35
N TYR A 19 3.55 -18.08 -2.22
CA TYR A 19 3.71 -19.45 -1.72
C TYR A 19 3.61 -19.46 -0.21
N ASP A 20 3.27 -20.58 0.37
CA ASP A 20 3.15 -20.69 1.83
C ASP A 20 4.49 -20.42 2.52
N GLY A 21 4.45 -19.57 3.55
CA GLY A 21 5.64 -19.13 4.27
C GLY A 21 6.48 -18.06 3.56
N LYS A 22 5.99 -17.41 2.48
CA LYS A 22 6.66 -16.24 1.89
C LYS A 22 6.68 -15.07 2.85
N VAL A 23 5.56 -14.77 3.48
CA VAL A 23 5.47 -13.76 4.55
C VAL A 23 5.98 -14.39 5.85
N LEU A 24 7.07 -13.86 6.37
CA LEU A 24 7.66 -14.29 7.64
C LEU A 24 6.99 -13.63 8.83
N MET A 25 6.68 -12.33 8.68
CA MET A 25 5.99 -11.52 9.67
C MET A 25 5.38 -10.31 8.99
N SER A 26 4.24 -9.88 9.46
CA SER A 26 3.68 -8.57 9.14
C SER A 26 3.10 -7.92 10.39
N ASN A 27 3.05 -6.61 10.35
CA ASN A 27 2.46 -5.76 11.38
C ASN A 27 1.61 -4.71 10.71
N LEU A 28 0.51 -4.38 11.35
CA LEU A 28 -0.34 -3.25 11.02
C LEU A 28 -0.66 -2.52 12.31
N ARG A 29 -0.55 -1.20 12.29
CA ARG A 29 -0.90 -0.31 13.37
C ARG A 29 -1.74 0.86 12.86
N VAL A 30 -2.83 1.14 13.56
CA VAL A 30 -3.64 2.35 13.39
C VAL A 30 -3.06 3.41 14.32
N GLU A 31 -2.39 4.41 13.76
CA GLU A 31 -1.74 5.48 14.54
C GLU A 31 -2.77 6.51 15.01
N ASP A 32 -3.68 6.87 14.12
CA ASP A 32 -4.79 7.77 14.37
C ASP A 32 -5.94 7.48 13.39
N GLU A 33 -6.98 8.30 13.39
CA GLU A 33 -8.15 8.14 12.51
C GLU A 33 -7.86 8.32 11.02
N TYR A 34 -6.68 8.81 10.63
CA TYR A 34 -6.28 9.04 9.24
C TYR A 34 -5.07 8.23 8.82
N THR A 35 -4.31 7.67 9.77
CA THR A 35 -2.95 7.18 9.51
C THR A 35 -2.77 5.74 9.94
N LEU A 36 -2.22 4.94 9.04
CA LEU A 36 -1.76 3.59 9.33
C LEU A 36 -0.26 3.50 9.11
N THR A 37 0.39 2.69 9.91
CA THR A 37 1.75 2.23 9.67
C THR A 37 1.84 0.72 9.78
N GLY A 38 2.93 0.18 9.30
CA GLY A 38 3.20 -1.23 9.46
C GLY A 38 4.39 -1.70 8.66
N TYR A 39 4.61 -2.99 8.70
CA TYR A 39 5.67 -3.60 7.92
C TYR A 39 5.31 -5.00 7.45
N ARG A 40 6.05 -5.45 6.45
CA ARG A 40 5.99 -6.79 5.94
C ARG A 40 7.41 -7.30 5.75
N ILE A 41 7.72 -8.43 6.38
CA ILE A 41 8.98 -9.14 6.21
C ILE A 41 8.70 -10.36 5.34
N THR A 42 9.38 -10.45 4.20
CA THR A 42 9.20 -11.56 3.27
C THR A 42 10.53 -12.25 3.00
N ARG A 43 10.46 -13.49 2.55
CA ARG A 43 11.58 -14.21 1.98
C ARG A 43 11.35 -14.48 0.49
N GLY A 44 12.41 -14.64 -0.24
CA GLY A 44 12.40 -14.90 -1.66
C GLY A 44 13.83 -15.00 -2.16
N TRP A 45 14.23 -14.17 -3.11
CA TRP A 45 15.62 -14.08 -3.56
C TRP A 45 16.55 -13.57 -2.46
N SER A 46 16.04 -12.72 -1.57
CA SER A 46 16.69 -12.39 -0.30
C SER A 46 16.12 -13.27 0.81
N ARG A 47 16.96 -13.61 1.79
CA ARG A 47 16.53 -14.37 2.99
C ARG A 47 15.50 -13.61 3.80
N MET A 48 15.68 -12.29 3.90
CA MET A 48 14.75 -11.38 4.57
C MET A 48 14.71 -10.06 3.79
N ASN A 49 13.52 -9.68 3.38
CA ASN A 49 13.26 -8.40 2.76
C ASN A 49 12.27 -7.63 3.61
N TYR A 50 12.70 -6.47 4.10
CA TYR A 50 11.91 -5.60 4.96
C TYR A 50 11.24 -4.53 4.11
N THR A 51 9.94 -4.39 4.24
CA THR A 51 9.17 -3.31 3.62
C THR A 51 8.28 -2.69 4.69
N TYR A 52 8.62 -1.49 5.09
CA TYR A 52 7.79 -0.67 5.98
C TYR A 52 6.90 0.22 5.14
N PHE A 53 5.71 0.52 5.64
CA PHE A 53 4.77 1.37 4.94
C PHE A 53 4.09 2.36 5.89
N ALA A 54 3.66 3.47 5.31
CA ALA A 54 2.73 4.42 5.90
C ALA A 54 1.59 4.68 4.91
N VAL A 55 0.37 4.74 5.40
CA VAL A 55 -0.83 5.04 4.62
C VAL A 55 -1.57 6.19 5.29
N LYS A 56 -1.95 7.20 4.51
CA LYS A 56 -2.75 8.33 4.98
C LYS A 56 -4.00 8.47 4.14
N PHE A 57 -5.13 8.59 4.81
CA PHE A 57 -6.44 8.75 4.20
C PHE A 57 -6.89 10.22 4.27
N SER A 58 -7.64 10.68 3.27
CA SER A 58 -8.24 12.02 3.28
C SER A 58 -9.53 12.11 4.09
N LYS A 59 -10.07 10.98 4.53
CA LYS A 59 -11.26 10.86 5.38
C LYS A 59 -10.94 10.08 6.65
N PRO A 60 -11.60 10.37 7.77
CA PRO A 60 -11.40 9.60 8.98
C PRO A 60 -11.90 8.16 8.83
N ILE A 61 -11.19 7.22 9.41
CA ILE A 61 -11.58 5.84 9.53
C ILE A 61 -12.77 5.78 10.49
N LYS A 62 -13.91 5.29 10.03
CA LYS A 62 -15.12 5.16 10.83
C LYS A 62 -15.12 3.87 11.66
N ASN A 63 -14.64 2.81 11.05
CA ASN A 63 -14.51 1.51 11.68
C ASN A 63 -13.37 0.74 11.01
N TYR A 64 -12.75 -0.17 11.72
CA TYR A 64 -11.70 -1.03 11.18
C TYR A 64 -11.65 -2.37 11.91
N GLY A 65 -11.05 -3.34 11.26
CA GLY A 65 -10.75 -4.62 11.87
C GLY A 65 -9.60 -5.29 11.13
N CYS A 66 -8.93 -6.20 11.83
CA CYS A 66 -7.84 -6.96 11.26
C CYS A 66 -8.04 -8.45 11.55
N ARG A 67 -7.84 -9.27 10.53
CA ARG A 67 -7.92 -10.72 10.61
C ARG A 67 -6.54 -11.32 10.36
N ASN A 68 -6.12 -12.20 11.25
CA ASN A 68 -5.00 -13.10 11.01
C ASN A 68 -5.52 -14.50 10.68
N ALA A 69 -5.32 -14.92 9.43
CA ALA A 69 -5.79 -16.23 8.95
C ALA A 69 -4.82 -17.39 9.30
N GLU A 70 -3.82 -17.17 10.15
CA GLU A 70 -2.98 -18.25 10.66
C GLU A 70 -3.80 -19.22 11.53
N LYS A 71 -3.52 -20.50 11.36
CA LYS A 71 -4.08 -21.50 12.29
C LYS A 71 -3.48 -21.29 13.67
N PRO A 72 -4.26 -21.05 14.72
CA PRO A 72 -3.72 -20.88 16.05
C PRO A 72 -3.03 -22.16 16.51
N LYS A 73 -1.80 -22.03 16.97
CA LYS A 73 -1.00 -23.13 17.52
C LYS A 73 -1.45 -23.56 18.93
N TYR A 74 -2.16 -22.69 19.61
CA TYR A 74 -2.66 -22.91 20.96
C TYR A 74 -4.14 -22.53 21.07
N VAL A 75 -4.90 -23.39 21.74
CA VAL A 75 -6.35 -23.21 21.96
C VAL A 75 -6.56 -23.09 23.45
N GLY A 76 -6.48 -21.86 23.99
CA GLY A 76 -6.69 -21.58 25.41
C GLY A 76 -7.91 -20.67 25.66
N TRP A 77 -8.12 -20.30 26.93
CA TRP A 77 -9.22 -19.44 27.38
C TRP A 77 -9.21 -18.03 26.76
N TRP A 78 -8.06 -17.53 26.33
CA TRP A 78 -7.89 -16.23 25.67
C TRP A 78 -8.41 -16.18 24.24
N ARG A 79 -8.88 -17.28 23.66
CA ARG A 79 -9.73 -17.28 22.46
C ARG A 79 -11.03 -16.50 22.60
N LYS A 80 -11.37 -16.07 23.80
CA LYS A 80 -12.53 -15.20 24.04
C LYS A 80 -12.35 -13.78 23.52
N PHE A 81 -11.10 -13.37 23.22
CA PHE A 81 -10.85 -12.08 22.59
C PHE A 81 -11.16 -12.16 21.09
N LYS A 82 -12.08 -11.34 20.65
CA LYS A 82 -12.32 -11.13 19.22
C LYS A 82 -11.17 -10.30 18.68
N MET A 83 -10.22 -10.94 18.00
CA MET A 83 -9.06 -10.27 17.40
C MET A 83 -9.47 -9.37 16.21
N GLU A 84 -10.75 -9.37 15.84
CA GLU A 84 -11.28 -8.62 14.71
C GLU A 84 -11.85 -7.26 15.12
N ASP A 85 -12.01 -6.99 16.41
CA ASP A 85 -12.68 -5.80 16.92
C ASP A 85 -11.67 -4.68 17.22
N ASN A 86 -11.45 -3.77 16.27
CA ASN A 86 -10.80 -2.45 16.44
C ASN A 86 -9.51 -2.45 17.29
N PHE A 87 -8.70 -3.50 17.24
CA PHE A 87 -7.39 -3.50 17.87
C PHE A 87 -6.47 -2.54 17.12
N PRO A 88 -5.80 -1.60 17.79
CA PRO A 88 -4.97 -0.60 17.13
C PRO A 88 -3.72 -1.19 16.50
N GLU A 89 -3.29 -2.38 16.92
CA GLU A 89 -2.09 -3.03 16.38
C GLU A 89 -2.26 -4.54 16.31
N MET A 90 -1.80 -5.14 15.23
CA MET A 90 -1.81 -6.58 15.04
C MET A 90 -0.56 -7.10 14.33
N PHE A 91 -0.13 -8.29 14.74
CA PHE A 91 1.01 -9.02 14.16
C PHE A 91 0.55 -10.37 13.62
N GLY A 92 1.23 -10.84 12.58
CA GLY A 92 1.01 -12.19 12.04
C GLY A 92 1.56 -12.38 10.65
N GLN A 93 1.47 -13.61 10.14
CA GLN A 93 1.93 -13.93 8.79
C GLN A 93 0.83 -13.76 7.74
N LYS A 94 -0.44 -13.81 8.14
CA LYS A 94 -1.59 -13.81 7.23
C LYS A 94 -2.59 -12.71 7.61
N LEU A 95 -2.10 -11.46 7.70
CA LEU A 95 -2.91 -10.32 8.06
C LEU A 95 -3.67 -9.76 6.86
N THR A 96 -4.96 -9.53 7.06
CA THR A 96 -5.83 -8.77 6.17
C THR A 96 -6.66 -7.83 7.03
N ALA A 97 -6.65 -6.54 6.72
CA ALA A 97 -7.41 -5.53 7.44
C ALA A 97 -8.48 -4.90 6.55
N PHE A 98 -9.54 -4.42 7.15
CA PHE A 98 -10.57 -3.63 6.50
C PHE A 98 -10.74 -2.29 7.23
N PHE A 99 -11.13 -1.29 6.47
CA PHE A 99 -11.36 0.07 6.94
C PHE A 99 -12.63 0.61 6.29
N ASP A 100 -13.51 1.16 7.09
CA ASP A 100 -14.78 1.73 6.64
C ASP A 100 -14.72 3.25 6.66
N PHE A 101 -15.25 3.88 5.61
CA PHE A 101 -15.27 5.33 5.43
C PHE A 101 -16.68 5.82 5.11
N ASP A 102 -16.98 7.06 5.51
CA ASP A 102 -18.21 7.73 5.18
C ASP A 102 -18.11 8.46 3.83
N PHE A 103 -19.08 8.20 2.96
CA PHE A 103 -19.19 8.84 1.64
C PHE A 103 -20.48 9.67 1.47
N THR A 104 -21.16 9.99 2.56
CA THR A 104 -22.37 10.84 2.52
C THR A 104 -22.13 12.23 1.93
N ASP A 105 -20.87 12.70 1.98
CA ASP A 105 -20.43 13.96 1.38
C ASP A 105 -20.18 13.90 -0.14
N ASN A 106 -20.32 12.73 -0.77
CA ASN A 106 -20.04 12.46 -2.18
C ASN A 106 -18.63 12.86 -2.65
N LYS A 107 -17.67 13.04 -1.73
CA LYS A 107 -16.27 13.33 -2.09
C LYS A 107 -15.46 12.05 -2.24
N PRO A 108 -14.48 12.03 -3.15
CA PRO A 108 -13.59 10.89 -3.28
C PRO A 108 -12.74 10.70 -2.02
N LEU A 109 -12.36 9.46 -1.75
CA LEU A 109 -11.32 9.14 -0.77
C LEU A 109 -9.96 9.16 -1.47
N GLU A 110 -9.08 10.05 -1.05
CA GLU A 110 -7.67 10.01 -1.45
C GLU A 110 -6.88 9.15 -0.48
N ILE A 111 -6.02 8.31 -1.03
CA ILE A 111 -5.14 7.42 -0.26
C ILE A 111 -3.71 7.71 -0.68
N LYS A 112 -2.87 8.10 0.27
CA LYS A 112 -1.44 8.29 0.08
C LYS A 112 -0.69 7.14 0.74
N VAL A 113 0.23 6.55 0.00
CA VAL A 113 1.03 5.41 0.47
C VAL A 113 2.50 5.71 0.25
N ALA A 114 3.32 5.49 1.25
CA ALA A 114 4.76 5.56 1.13
C ALA A 114 5.41 4.30 1.72
N LEU A 115 6.57 3.97 1.20
CA LEU A 115 7.36 2.80 1.61
C LEU A 115 8.73 3.25 2.12
N SER A 116 9.31 2.44 2.99
CA SER A 116 10.70 2.57 3.45
C SER A 116 11.31 1.17 3.65
N PRO A 117 12.58 0.97 3.30
CA PRO A 117 13.29 -0.26 3.66
C PRO A 117 13.87 -0.23 5.09
N VAL A 118 13.77 0.89 5.80
CA VAL A 118 14.44 1.13 7.09
C VAL A 118 13.49 0.93 8.27
N ASP A 119 12.43 1.75 8.34
CA ASP A 119 11.43 1.71 9.42
C ASP A 119 10.13 2.44 9.06
N CYS A 120 9.14 2.40 9.95
CA CYS A 120 7.87 3.11 9.78
C CYS A 120 8.03 4.63 9.82
N SER A 121 8.98 5.15 10.61
CA SER A 121 9.26 6.60 10.67
C SER A 121 9.79 7.10 9.33
N GLY A 122 10.65 6.32 8.68
CA GLY A 122 11.12 6.59 7.32
C GLY A 122 9.98 6.57 6.30
N ALA A 123 9.03 5.64 6.42
CA ALA A 123 7.85 5.62 5.56
C ALA A 123 6.96 6.85 5.77
N LEU A 124 6.72 7.27 7.02
CA LEU A 124 5.99 8.51 7.34
C LEU A 124 6.71 9.74 6.81
N ASN A 125 8.03 9.82 6.99
CA ASN A 125 8.83 10.94 6.46
C ASN A 125 8.76 11.02 4.92
N ASN A 126 8.86 9.88 4.23
CA ASN A 126 8.73 9.83 2.77
C ASN A 126 7.32 10.30 2.35
N LEU A 127 6.28 9.85 3.05
CA LEU A 127 4.91 10.27 2.78
C LEU A 127 4.74 11.78 2.90
N GLU A 128 5.21 12.38 3.98
CA GLU A 128 5.13 13.83 4.18
C GLU A 128 6.00 14.60 3.19
N THR A 129 7.24 14.18 2.97
CA THR A 129 8.16 14.89 2.07
C THR A 129 7.68 14.87 0.62
N GLU A 130 7.13 13.73 0.16
CA GLU A 130 6.76 13.56 -1.25
C GLU A 130 5.35 14.01 -1.57
N THR A 131 4.43 14.01 -0.58
CA THR A 131 3.00 14.23 -0.84
C THR A 131 2.35 15.34 -0.02
N ALA A 132 3.05 15.97 0.95
CA ALA A 132 2.46 17.02 1.77
C ALA A 132 2.02 18.21 0.93
N GLY A 133 0.81 18.71 1.20
CA GLY A 133 0.23 19.87 0.51
C GLY A 133 -0.07 19.66 -0.97
N ARG A 134 0.08 18.44 -1.50
CA ARG A 134 -0.15 18.13 -2.92
C ARG A 134 -1.40 17.28 -3.09
N SER A 135 -2.25 17.67 -4.03
CA SER A 135 -3.40 16.91 -4.48
C SER A 135 -2.97 15.73 -5.38
N PHE A 136 -3.89 14.79 -5.59
CA PHE A 136 -3.70 13.68 -6.53
C PHE A 136 -3.33 14.18 -7.95
N ASP A 137 -4.04 15.20 -8.44
CA ASP A 137 -3.81 15.72 -9.79
C ASP A 137 -2.45 16.41 -9.93
N GLU A 138 -1.99 17.13 -8.91
CA GLU A 138 -0.65 17.73 -8.91
C GLU A 138 0.47 16.67 -8.90
N ILE A 139 0.31 15.62 -8.11
CA ILE A 139 1.26 14.50 -8.09
C ILE A 139 1.27 13.79 -9.45
N LYS A 140 0.10 13.49 -9.99
CA LYS A 140 -0.07 12.86 -11.30
C LYS A 140 0.59 13.68 -12.41
N ALA A 141 0.30 14.98 -12.48
CA ALA A 141 0.90 15.88 -13.47
C ALA A 141 2.44 15.96 -13.32
N GLY A 142 2.93 16.02 -12.09
CA GLY A 142 4.37 16.03 -11.81
C GLY A 142 5.07 14.73 -12.25
N VAL A 143 4.46 13.58 -12.02
CA VAL A 143 4.98 12.28 -12.47
C VAL A 143 4.92 12.18 -13.99
N GLN A 144 3.83 12.60 -14.60
CA GLN A 144 3.70 12.62 -16.07
C GLN A 144 4.79 13.48 -16.71
N SER A 145 5.00 14.69 -16.22
CA SER A 145 6.05 15.60 -16.72
C SER A 145 7.45 14.99 -16.59
N LYS A 146 7.75 14.31 -15.48
CA LYS A 146 9.03 13.61 -15.33
C LYS A 146 9.20 12.51 -16.38
N TRP A 147 8.18 11.66 -16.58
CA TRP A 147 8.24 10.61 -17.58
C TRP A 147 8.32 11.16 -19.02
N GLU A 148 7.60 12.21 -19.35
CA GLU A 148 7.67 12.88 -20.65
C GLU A 148 9.08 13.41 -20.92
N LYS A 149 9.73 13.98 -19.91
CA LYS A 149 11.13 14.44 -20.01
C LYS A 149 12.10 13.28 -20.28
N GLU A 150 12.01 12.20 -19.49
CA GLU A 150 12.93 11.07 -19.61
C GLU A 150 12.72 10.29 -20.93
N LEU A 151 11.49 9.97 -21.26
CA LEU A 151 11.15 9.25 -22.50
C LEU A 151 11.36 10.12 -23.74
N GLY A 152 11.17 11.44 -23.63
CA GLY A 152 11.35 12.41 -24.72
C GLY A 152 12.79 12.64 -25.13
N GLY A 153 13.78 12.11 -24.39
CA GLY A 153 15.19 12.13 -24.76
C GLY A 153 15.52 11.38 -26.05
N LEU A 154 14.68 10.40 -26.41
CA LEU A 154 14.77 9.67 -27.68
C LEU A 154 13.51 9.91 -28.51
N LYS A 155 13.69 10.50 -29.69
CA LYS A 155 12.59 10.77 -30.63
C LYS A 155 12.62 9.74 -31.75
N VAL A 156 11.46 9.10 -31.99
CA VAL A 156 11.28 8.10 -33.05
C VAL A 156 10.27 8.64 -34.04
N ASP A 157 10.65 8.65 -35.33
CA ASP A 157 9.73 8.93 -36.43
C ASP A 157 9.14 7.61 -36.94
N ALA A 158 7.90 7.35 -36.55
CA ALA A 158 7.16 6.14 -36.89
C ALA A 158 5.64 6.37 -36.73
N ASP A 159 4.86 5.41 -37.16
CA ASP A 159 3.41 5.39 -36.88
C ASP A 159 3.13 5.23 -35.38
N ASP A 160 1.90 5.53 -34.95
CA ASP A 160 1.51 5.53 -33.54
C ASP A 160 1.67 4.17 -32.86
N ASN A 161 1.47 3.08 -33.56
CA ASN A 161 1.65 1.74 -33.03
C ASN A 161 3.12 1.44 -32.72
N ARG A 162 4.01 1.76 -33.65
CA ARG A 162 5.45 1.59 -33.46
C ARG A 162 6.00 2.52 -32.39
N LYS A 163 5.52 3.78 -32.33
CA LYS A 163 5.83 4.69 -31.22
C LYS A 163 5.42 4.12 -29.87
N ARG A 164 4.19 3.59 -29.77
CA ARG A 164 3.71 2.97 -28.52
C ARG A 164 4.58 1.78 -28.10
N ILE A 165 4.91 0.89 -29.04
CA ILE A 165 5.80 -0.26 -28.76
C ILE A 165 7.15 0.23 -28.29
N PHE A 166 7.77 1.17 -29.01
CA PHE A 166 9.09 1.71 -28.68
C PHE A 166 9.11 2.36 -27.29
N TYR A 167 8.21 3.30 -27.02
CA TYR A 167 8.21 3.99 -25.72
C TYR A 167 7.79 3.07 -24.57
N THR A 168 6.97 2.05 -24.81
CA THR A 168 6.69 1.03 -23.80
C THR A 168 7.92 0.20 -23.47
N ALA A 169 8.70 -0.19 -24.49
CA ALA A 169 9.95 -0.90 -24.28
C ALA A 169 10.97 -0.04 -23.53
N LEU A 170 11.15 1.23 -23.97
CA LEU A 170 12.04 2.19 -23.33
C LEU A 170 11.66 2.42 -21.85
N TYR A 171 10.37 2.63 -21.55
CA TYR A 171 9.87 2.74 -20.19
C TYR A 171 10.26 1.52 -19.33
N ARG A 172 10.10 0.30 -19.87
CA ARG A 172 10.46 -0.92 -19.15
C ARG A 172 11.95 -1.05 -18.85
N THR A 173 12.83 -0.49 -19.70
CA THR A 173 14.27 -0.48 -19.43
C THR A 173 14.68 0.49 -18.32
N MET A 174 13.83 1.48 -18.03
CA MET A 174 14.05 2.47 -16.98
C MET A 174 13.49 2.04 -15.63
N ILE A 175 12.63 1.02 -15.60
CA ILE A 175 12.18 0.41 -14.35
C ILE A 175 13.33 -0.44 -13.82
N ASN A 176 13.78 -0.12 -12.61
CA ASN A 176 14.92 -0.80 -12.00
C ASN A 176 14.76 -2.33 -12.10
N PRO A 177 15.68 -3.02 -12.77
CA PRO A 177 15.76 -4.45 -12.66
C PRO A 177 16.23 -4.77 -11.24
N SER A 178 15.34 -5.25 -10.41
CA SER A 178 15.68 -5.79 -9.09
C SER A 178 16.52 -7.05 -9.18
#